data_8e5deb04ae4a43d97a8d5e4ef90e5b03
#
_entry.id   8e5deb04ae4a43d97a8d5e4ef90e5b03
#
_cell.length_a   1.000
_cell.length_b   1.000
_cell.length_c   1.000
_cell.angle_alpha   90.00
_cell.angle_beta   90.00
_cell.angle_gamma   90.00
#
_symmetry.space_group_name_H-M   'P 1'
#
loop_
_entity.id
_entity.type
_entity.pdbx_description
1 polymer ?
#
loop_
_entity_poly.entity_id
_entity_poly.type
_entity_poly.pdbx_seq_one_letter_code
_entity_poly.pdbx_strand_id
1 'polypeptide(L)'
;MKYIALILIGILTACSSSTFEQEQEQVNAVIIQYDSLLQSVENIDISSVGPNLKRYKEALAYSKTKLSTEKKPSLETMTYLNDLKLMKRQFRNAPNQKNGFVTNIIRNQEQLQNLLNDIDNGIFTKEELNAIIVREEQAFEGISIQLNEFQSAYKSYEIRFDSLEQLSQTFNYQ
;
A
#
# COMPACT_ATOMS: atom_id res chain seq x y z
N MET A 1 16.74 -53.09 55.11
CA MET A 1 17.45 -52.33 54.11
C MET A 1 16.67 -52.40 52.79
N LYS A 2 15.63 -51.66 52.71
CA LYS A 2 14.71 -51.55 51.52
C LYS A 2 14.18 -50.16 51.62
N TYR A 3 14.63 -49.19 50.86
CA TYR A 3 13.98 -47.87 50.55
C TYR A 3 15.01 -46.93 49.91
N ILE A 4 15.57 -47.27 48.75
CA ILE A 4 16.28 -46.29 47.89
C ILE A 4 16.02 -46.72 46.44
N ALA A 5 14.84 -46.45 45.93
CA ALA A 5 14.57 -46.61 44.51
C ALA A 5 13.23 -45.95 44.13
N LEU A 6 13.04 -44.67 44.47
CA LEU A 6 11.79 -43.99 44.10
C LEU A 6 11.91 -42.44 44.07
N ILE A 7 13.03 -41.92 43.66
CA ILE A 7 13.18 -40.48 43.42
C ILE A 7 14.04 -40.27 42.16
N LEU A 8 13.51 -40.59 40.98
CA LEU A 8 14.17 -40.27 39.71
C LEU A 8 13.23 -40.28 38.50
N ILE A 9 11.96 -39.96 38.73
CA ILE A 9 10.99 -39.74 37.66
C ILE A 9 10.23 -38.43 37.93
N GLY A 10 10.89 -37.34 37.81
CA GLY A 10 10.25 -36.08 38.17
C GLY A 10 10.92 -34.84 37.60
N ILE A 11 11.81 -34.97 36.64
CA ILE A 11 12.44 -33.76 36.01
C ILE A 11 12.62 -33.99 34.53
N LEU A 12 11.54 -34.18 33.80
CA LEU A 12 11.53 -34.09 32.33
C LEU A 12 10.28 -33.34 31.79
N THR A 13 9.73 -32.45 32.61
CA THR A 13 8.74 -31.48 32.13
C THR A 13 9.29 -30.08 32.31
N ALA A 14 10.49 -29.86 31.82
CA ALA A 14 11.08 -28.52 31.79
C ALA A 14 11.44 -28.19 30.36
N CYS A 15 10.80 -27.18 29.87
CA CYS A 15 11.14 -26.43 28.66
C CYS A 15 10.89 -27.16 27.34
N SER A 16 9.66 -27.24 26.93
CA SER A 16 9.36 -26.90 25.56
C SER A 16 9.29 -25.38 25.45
N SER A 17 10.42 -24.69 25.70
CA SER A 17 10.63 -23.36 25.14
C SER A 17 10.47 -23.52 23.65
N SER A 18 9.63 -22.73 23.04
CA SER A 18 9.18 -22.91 21.66
C SER A 18 10.40 -23.16 20.77
N THR A 19 10.40 -24.29 20.09
CA THR A 19 11.46 -24.69 19.16
C THR A 19 11.65 -23.63 18.04
N PHE A 20 10.79 -22.62 17.99
CA PHE A 20 10.67 -21.59 16.95
C PHE A 20 10.58 -20.16 17.49
N GLU A 21 11.19 -19.86 18.62
CA GLU A 21 11.16 -18.51 19.23
C GLU A 21 11.74 -17.44 18.29
N GLN A 22 12.83 -17.76 17.60
CA GLN A 22 13.45 -16.86 16.63
C GLN A 22 12.52 -16.58 15.42
N GLU A 23 11.88 -17.60 14.91
CA GLU A 23 10.92 -17.50 13.80
C GLU A 23 9.67 -16.71 14.20
N GLN A 24 9.17 -16.89 15.41
CA GLN A 24 8.07 -16.07 15.96
C GLN A 24 8.45 -14.60 16.08
N GLU A 25 9.68 -14.30 16.54
CA GLU A 25 10.18 -12.91 16.58
C GLU A 25 10.25 -12.30 15.18
N GLN A 26 10.68 -13.04 14.17
CA GLN A 26 10.71 -12.57 12.79
C GLN A 26 9.29 -12.28 12.27
N VAL A 27 8.33 -13.16 12.47
CA VAL A 27 6.93 -12.94 12.09
C VAL A 27 6.34 -11.71 12.79
N ASN A 28 6.58 -11.55 14.09
CA ASN A 28 6.15 -10.37 14.85
C ASN A 28 6.79 -9.08 14.33
N ALA A 29 8.06 -9.12 13.93
CA ALA A 29 8.74 -7.96 13.33
C ALA A 29 8.06 -7.55 12.01
N VAL A 30 7.65 -8.49 11.17
CA VAL A 30 6.90 -8.21 9.93
C VAL A 30 5.53 -7.62 10.24
N ILE A 31 4.81 -8.12 11.26
CA ILE A 31 3.52 -7.54 11.70
C ILE A 31 3.69 -6.07 12.09
N ILE A 32 4.71 -5.74 12.88
CA ILE A 32 5.00 -4.35 13.28
C ILE A 32 5.32 -3.47 12.07
N GLN A 33 6.01 -4.00 11.06
CA GLN A 33 6.25 -3.29 9.81
C GLN A 33 4.95 -3.01 9.05
N TYR A 34 4.02 -3.95 9.01
CA TYR A 34 2.68 -3.75 8.42
C TYR A 34 1.86 -2.72 9.20
N ASP A 35 1.94 -2.65 10.54
CA ASP A 35 1.31 -1.60 11.34
C ASP A 35 1.82 -0.21 10.92
N SER A 36 3.13 -0.07 10.77
CA SER A 36 3.76 1.17 10.33
C SER A 36 3.34 1.54 8.90
N LEU A 37 3.21 0.54 8.03
CA LEU A 37 2.77 0.73 6.64
C LEU A 37 1.31 1.16 6.59
N LEU A 38 0.44 0.56 7.42
CA LEU A 38 -0.98 0.93 7.55
C LEU A 38 -1.13 2.39 7.97
N GLN A 39 -0.41 2.82 9.00
CA GLN A 39 -0.37 4.22 9.43
C GLN A 39 0.09 5.15 8.30
N SER A 40 1.08 4.74 7.52
CA SER A 40 1.55 5.50 6.36
C SER A 40 0.46 5.66 5.30
N VAL A 41 -0.32 4.61 5.02
CA VAL A 41 -1.47 4.67 4.10
C VAL A 41 -2.56 5.58 4.64
N GLU A 42 -2.91 5.47 5.92
CA GLU A 42 -3.95 6.27 6.56
C GLU A 42 -3.62 7.76 6.50
N ASN A 43 -2.35 8.11 6.67
CA ASN A 43 -1.86 9.49 6.61
C ASN A 43 -1.77 10.06 5.18
N ILE A 44 -2.03 9.29 4.13
CA ILE A 44 -2.10 9.84 2.77
C ILE A 44 -3.31 10.77 2.68
N ASP A 45 -3.06 12.06 2.54
CA ASP A 45 -4.12 13.04 2.34
C ASP A 45 -4.63 12.99 0.89
N ILE A 46 -5.89 12.58 0.74
CA ILE A 46 -6.61 12.58 -0.54
C ILE A 46 -7.79 13.54 -0.53
N SER A 47 -7.83 14.48 0.41
CA SER A 47 -8.91 15.48 0.53
C SER A 47 -9.01 16.39 -0.72
N SER A 48 -7.89 16.60 -1.40
CA SER A 48 -7.81 17.37 -2.65
C SER A 48 -8.51 16.70 -3.85
N VAL A 49 -8.79 15.40 -3.80
CA VAL A 49 -9.38 14.63 -4.92
C VAL A 49 -10.70 15.24 -5.39
N GLY A 50 -11.63 15.51 -4.47
CA GLY A 50 -12.94 16.09 -4.81
C GLY A 50 -12.82 17.48 -5.45
N PRO A 51 -12.16 18.44 -4.79
CA PRO A 51 -11.88 19.76 -5.36
C PRO A 51 -11.17 19.68 -6.72
N ASN A 52 -10.12 18.89 -6.86
CA ASN A 52 -9.38 18.75 -8.10
C ASN A 52 -10.22 18.14 -9.23
N LEU A 53 -11.08 17.18 -8.94
CA LEU A 53 -12.02 16.65 -9.93
C LEU A 53 -13.04 17.70 -10.41
N LYS A 54 -13.47 18.62 -9.54
CA LYS A 54 -14.34 19.73 -9.92
C LYS A 54 -13.61 20.71 -10.83
N ARG A 55 -12.45 21.22 -10.40
CA ARG A 55 -11.56 22.10 -11.20
C ARG A 55 -11.26 21.49 -12.56
N TYR A 56 -10.97 20.18 -12.60
CA TYR A 56 -10.74 19.43 -13.81
C TYR A 56 -11.94 19.47 -14.79
N LYS A 57 -13.15 19.25 -14.28
CA LYS A 57 -14.37 19.30 -15.11
C LYS A 57 -14.55 20.69 -15.71
N GLU A 58 -14.28 21.72 -14.95
CA GLU A 58 -14.34 23.13 -15.39
C GLU A 58 -13.31 23.42 -16.48
N ALA A 59 -12.05 23.04 -16.27
CA ALA A 59 -10.98 23.19 -17.25
C ALA A 59 -11.25 22.43 -18.54
N LEU A 60 -11.80 21.22 -18.45
CA LEU A 60 -12.15 20.42 -19.63
C LEU A 60 -13.33 21.01 -20.39
N ALA A 61 -14.35 21.50 -19.69
CA ALA A 61 -15.52 22.14 -20.32
C ALA A 61 -15.08 23.40 -21.09
N TYR A 62 -14.26 24.22 -20.45
CA TYR A 62 -13.68 25.42 -21.05
C TYR A 62 -12.85 25.09 -22.32
N SER A 63 -11.94 24.12 -22.21
CA SER A 63 -11.11 23.69 -23.35
C SER A 63 -11.94 23.15 -24.52
N LYS A 64 -13.02 22.41 -24.25
CA LYS A 64 -13.93 21.91 -25.28
C LYS A 64 -14.68 23.03 -26.01
N THR A 65 -15.11 24.06 -25.29
CA THR A 65 -15.80 25.20 -25.89
C THR A 65 -14.87 25.95 -26.85
N LYS A 66 -13.61 26.17 -26.45
CA LYS A 66 -12.61 26.79 -27.33
C LYS A 66 -12.28 25.95 -28.56
N LEU A 67 -12.06 24.64 -28.35
CA LEU A 67 -11.77 23.71 -29.44
C LEU A 67 -12.91 23.61 -30.47
N SER A 68 -14.16 23.83 -30.06
CA SER A 68 -15.28 23.83 -31.00
C SER A 68 -15.23 25.00 -31.99
N THR A 69 -14.45 26.04 -31.67
CA THR A 69 -14.25 27.21 -32.55
C THR A 69 -12.99 27.11 -33.42
N GLU A 70 -12.08 26.17 -33.12
CA GLU A 70 -10.87 25.94 -33.91
C GLU A 70 -11.11 24.90 -35.02
N LYS A 71 -10.77 25.24 -36.27
CA LYS A 71 -10.88 24.29 -37.39
C LYS A 71 -9.92 23.10 -37.26
N LYS A 72 -8.79 23.27 -36.57
CA LYS A 72 -7.79 22.20 -36.31
C LYS A 72 -7.02 22.54 -35.05
N PRO A 73 -7.20 21.73 -33.97
CA PRO A 73 -6.47 21.97 -32.72
C PRO A 73 -4.95 21.79 -32.92
N SER A 74 -4.17 22.64 -32.25
CA SER A 74 -2.70 22.52 -32.25
C SER A 74 -2.27 21.23 -31.54
N LEU A 75 -1.06 20.74 -31.83
CA LEU A 75 -0.47 19.59 -31.13
C LEU A 75 -0.39 19.86 -29.61
N GLU A 76 -0.06 21.08 -29.21
CA GLU A 76 0.01 21.50 -27.81
C GLU A 76 -1.37 21.39 -27.12
N THR A 77 -2.41 21.86 -27.75
CA THR A 77 -3.80 21.75 -27.26
C THR A 77 -4.21 20.29 -27.09
N MET A 78 -3.86 19.43 -28.04
CA MET A 78 -4.16 18.00 -27.96
C MET A 78 -3.40 17.32 -26.82
N THR A 79 -2.12 17.64 -26.62
CA THR A 79 -1.29 17.14 -25.52
C THR A 79 -1.88 17.55 -24.18
N TYR A 80 -2.22 18.82 -24.03
CA TYR A 80 -2.89 19.34 -22.84
C TYR A 80 -4.19 18.59 -22.48
N LEU A 81 -5.04 18.35 -23.46
CA LEU A 81 -6.29 17.61 -23.25
C LEU A 81 -6.06 16.15 -22.84
N ASN A 82 -5.04 15.51 -23.40
CA ASN A 82 -4.70 14.13 -23.02
C ASN A 82 -4.16 14.08 -21.60
N ASP A 83 -3.32 15.02 -21.22
CA ASP A 83 -2.81 15.15 -19.85
C ASP A 83 -3.94 15.39 -18.86
N LEU A 84 -4.88 16.27 -19.17
CA LEU A 84 -6.07 16.48 -18.35
C LEU A 84 -6.89 15.19 -18.16
N LYS A 85 -7.10 14.41 -19.24
CA LYS A 85 -7.85 13.14 -19.17
C LYS A 85 -7.14 12.10 -18.30
N LEU A 86 -5.81 12.03 -18.42
CA LEU A 86 -4.99 11.11 -17.61
C LEU A 86 -5.12 11.46 -16.12
N MET A 87 -4.95 12.73 -15.76
CA MET A 87 -5.05 13.17 -14.38
C MET A 87 -6.42 12.94 -13.76
N LYS A 88 -7.50 13.20 -14.50
CA LYS A 88 -8.86 12.87 -14.05
C LYS A 88 -8.97 11.42 -13.65
N ARG A 89 -8.42 10.53 -14.47
CA ARG A 89 -8.47 9.08 -14.18
C ARG A 89 -7.71 8.76 -12.90
N GLN A 90 -6.53 9.37 -12.70
CA GLN A 90 -5.71 9.16 -11.52
C GLN A 90 -6.39 9.68 -10.25
N PHE A 91 -6.84 10.92 -10.23
CA PHE A 91 -7.58 11.47 -9.08
C PHE A 91 -8.83 10.65 -8.75
N ARG A 92 -9.60 10.23 -9.75
CA ARG A 92 -10.79 9.41 -9.52
C ARG A 92 -10.47 8.07 -8.88
N ASN A 93 -9.33 7.48 -9.22
CA ASN A 93 -8.93 6.17 -8.76
C ASN A 93 -8.16 6.20 -7.41
N ALA A 94 -7.64 7.34 -7.00
CA ALA A 94 -6.82 7.45 -5.78
C ALA A 94 -7.51 6.93 -4.50
N PRO A 95 -8.80 7.21 -4.23
CA PRO A 95 -9.48 6.65 -3.06
C PRO A 95 -9.56 5.13 -3.09
N ASN A 96 -9.85 4.55 -4.26
CA ASN A 96 -9.92 3.10 -4.42
C ASN A 96 -8.54 2.44 -4.24
N GLN A 97 -7.48 3.07 -4.75
CA GLN A 97 -6.12 2.59 -4.58
C GLN A 97 -5.71 2.64 -3.10
N LYS A 98 -5.98 3.76 -2.40
CA LYS A 98 -5.75 3.88 -0.96
C LYS A 98 -6.47 2.77 -0.18
N ASN A 99 -7.76 2.58 -0.44
CA ASN A 99 -8.54 1.52 0.20
C ASN A 99 -8.01 0.11 -0.14
N GLY A 100 -7.53 -0.09 -1.35
CA GLY A 100 -6.89 -1.34 -1.76
C GLY A 100 -5.64 -1.66 -0.94
N PHE A 101 -4.79 -0.66 -0.66
CA PHE A 101 -3.64 -0.84 0.23
C PHE A 101 -4.07 -1.21 1.65
N VAL A 102 -5.03 -0.48 2.24
CA VAL A 102 -5.56 -0.79 3.58
C VAL A 102 -6.04 -2.24 3.64
N THR A 103 -6.87 -2.66 2.67
CA THR A 103 -7.41 -4.03 2.64
C THR A 103 -6.31 -5.09 2.51
N ASN A 104 -5.30 -4.86 1.66
CA ASN A 104 -4.20 -5.79 1.47
C ASN A 104 -3.33 -5.91 2.72
N ILE A 105 -3.02 -4.79 3.36
CA ILE A 105 -2.22 -4.76 4.60
C ILE A 105 -2.92 -5.55 5.70
N ILE A 106 -4.20 -5.25 5.97
CA ILE A 106 -4.98 -5.93 7.01
C ILE A 106 -5.03 -7.44 6.74
N ARG A 107 -5.26 -7.85 5.49
CA ARG A 107 -5.29 -9.27 5.14
C ARG A 107 -3.95 -9.98 5.39
N ASN A 108 -2.83 -9.33 5.06
CA ASN A 108 -1.51 -9.92 5.32
C ASN A 108 -1.21 -9.98 6.82
N GLN A 109 -1.63 -8.98 7.61
CA GLN A 109 -1.52 -9.04 9.07
C GLN A 109 -2.32 -10.23 9.66
N GLU A 110 -3.55 -10.45 9.19
CA GLU A 110 -4.36 -11.61 9.59
C GLU A 110 -3.67 -12.94 9.23
N GLN A 111 -3.05 -13.03 8.04
CA GLN A 111 -2.28 -14.21 7.64
C GLN A 111 -1.08 -14.45 8.55
N LEU A 112 -0.32 -13.42 8.89
CA LEU A 112 0.82 -13.52 9.82
C LEU A 112 0.36 -13.90 11.24
N GLN A 113 -0.78 -13.37 11.70
CA GLN A 113 -1.33 -13.76 13.01
C GLN A 113 -1.76 -15.24 13.03
N ASN A 114 -2.32 -15.74 11.94
CA ASN A 114 -2.63 -17.17 11.81
C ASN A 114 -1.34 -17.99 11.76
N LEU A 115 -0.30 -17.53 11.08
CA LEU A 115 1.00 -18.18 11.04
C LEU A 115 1.60 -18.33 12.44
N LEU A 116 1.51 -17.28 13.30
CA LEU A 116 1.96 -17.39 14.70
C LEU A 116 1.21 -18.50 15.46
N ASN A 117 -0.11 -18.57 15.29
CA ASN A 117 -0.92 -19.64 15.91
C ASN A 117 -0.51 -21.04 15.40
N ASP A 118 -0.19 -21.17 14.11
CA ASP A 118 0.23 -22.42 13.51
C ASP A 118 1.63 -22.84 13.98
N ILE A 119 2.53 -21.86 14.23
CA ILE A 119 3.84 -22.10 14.86
C ILE A 119 3.67 -22.63 16.28
N ASP A 120 2.80 -22.02 17.08
CA ASP A 120 2.51 -22.46 18.45
C ASP A 120 1.95 -23.89 18.50
N ASN A 121 1.20 -24.27 17.47
CA ASN A 121 0.66 -25.62 17.32
C ASN A 121 1.66 -26.63 16.74
N GLY A 122 2.87 -26.21 16.39
CA GLY A 122 3.93 -27.09 15.88
C GLY A 122 3.62 -27.71 14.53
N ILE A 123 2.90 -26.99 13.64
CA ILE A 123 2.42 -27.51 12.36
C ILE A 123 3.57 -27.63 11.33
N PHE A 124 4.63 -26.81 11.49
CA PHE A 124 5.70 -26.68 10.49
C PHE A 124 7.00 -27.34 10.91
N THR A 125 7.77 -27.79 9.91
CA THR A 125 9.22 -27.97 10.05
C THR A 125 9.92 -26.60 9.99
N LYS A 126 11.18 -26.55 10.45
CA LYS A 126 11.97 -25.30 10.42
C LYS A 126 12.20 -24.79 9.01
N GLU A 127 12.43 -25.68 8.07
CA GLU A 127 12.67 -25.37 6.67
C GLU A 127 11.41 -24.79 6.00
N GLU A 128 10.25 -25.37 6.28
CA GLU A 128 8.96 -24.87 5.76
C GLU A 128 8.66 -23.48 6.30
N LEU A 129 8.85 -23.29 7.62
CA LEU A 129 8.59 -22.00 8.27
C LEU A 129 9.50 -20.89 7.75
N ASN A 130 10.80 -21.15 7.61
CA ASN A 130 11.73 -20.18 7.02
C ASN A 130 11.31 -19.80 5.58
N ALA A 131 10.88 -20.75 4.78
CA ALA A 131 10.42 -20.48 3.42
C ALA A 131 9.12 -19.64 3.39
N ILE A 132 8.25 -19.80 4.40
CA ILE A 132 7.04 -18.99 4.54
C ILE A 132 7.43 -17.56 4.95
N ILE A 133 8.28 -17.39 5.97
CA ILE A 133 8.72 -16.08 6.45
C ILE A 133 9.35 -15.26 5.31
N VAL A 134 10.26 -15.85 4.54
CA VAL A 134 10.87 -15.17 3.38
C VAL A 134 9.82 -14.70 2.37
N ARG A 135 8.77 -15.48 2.12
CA ARG A 135 7.68 -15.06 1.23
C ARG A 135 6.86 -13.91 1.79
N GLU A 136 6.61 -13.90 3.10
CA GLU A 136 5.87 -12.81 3.75
C GLU A 136 6.68 -11.51 3.77
N GLU A 137 8.01 -11.59 3.99
CA GLU A 137 8.91 -10.44 3.87
C GLU A 137 8.92 -9.86 2.44
N GLN A 138 8.97 -10.72 1.43
CA GLN A 138 8.89 -10.29 0.02
C GLN A 138 7.53 -9.68 -0.32
N ALA A 139 6.45 -10.22 0.22
CA ALA A 139 5.11 -9.65 0.05
C ALA A 139 5.01 -8.26 0.68
N PHE A 140 5.55 -8.07 1.88
CA PHE A 140 5.66 -6.77 2.54
C PHE A 140 6.44 -5.77 1.70
N GLU A 141 7.64 -6.14 1.23
CA GLU A 141 8.48 -5.28 0.40
C GLU A 141 7.74 -4.86 -0.88
N GLY A 142 7.05 -5.79 -1.54
CA GLY A 142 6.26 -5.52 -2.73
C GLY A 142 5.15 -4.49 -2.50
N ILE A 143 4.42 -4.59 -1.39
CA ILE A 143 3.37 -3.63 -1.03
C ILE A 143 3.99 -2.27 -0.68
N SER A 144 5.10 -2.25 0.05
CA SER A 144 5.80 -1.03 0.43
C SER A 144 6.29 -0.23 -0.79
N ILE A 145 6.88 -0.91 -1.78
CA ILE A 145 7.30 -0.30 -3.04
C ILE A 145 6.11 0.31 -3.77
N GLN A 146 5.02 -0.46 -3.94
CA GLN A 146 3.82 0.00 -4.63
C GLN A 146 3.17 1.20 -3.93
N LEU A 147 3.17 1.23 -2.60
CA LEU A 147 2.66 2.37 -1.82
C LEU A 147 3.50 3.63 -2.05
N ASN A 148 4.82 3.51 -2.02
CA ASN A 148 5.73 4.62 -2.27
C ASN A 148 5.55 5.18 -3.70
N GLU A 149 5.40 4.30 -4.68
CA GLU A 149 5.09 4.68 -6.07
C GLU A 149 3.75 5.42 -6.16
N PHE A 150 2.72 4.92 -5.49
CA PHE A 150 1.41 5.58 -5.45
C PHE A 150 1.49 6.97 -4.83
N GLN A 151 2.15 7.13 -3.68
CA GLN A 151 2.31 8.42 -3.01
C GLN A 151 3.05 9.43 -3.89
N SER A 152 4.15 9.00 -4.50
CA SER A 152 4.98 9.83 -5.38
C SER A 152 4.21 10.24 -6.63
N ALA A 153 3.50 9.31 -7.25
CA ALA A 153 2.68 9.58 -8.41
C ALA A 153 1.53 10.55 -8.09
N TYR A 154 0.81 10.32 -6.97
CA TYR A 154 -0.28 11.18 -6.55
C TYR A 154 0.18 12.63 -6.33
N LYS A 155 1.26 12.83 -5.60
CA LYS A 155 1.87 14.16 -5.38
C LYS A 155 2.32 14.81 -6.70
N SER A 156 2.91 14.04 -7.60
CA SER A 156 3.31 14.54 -8.93
C SER A 156 2.11 14.99 -9.75
N TYR A 157 0.98 14.27 -9.68
CA TYR A 157 -0.25 14.66 -10.38
C TYR A 157 -0.86 15.95 -9.83
N GLU A 158 -0.81 16.19 -8.52
CA GLU A 158 -1.27 17.46 -7.93
C GLU A 158 -0.46 18.64 -8.46
N ILE A 159 0.87 18.55 -8.41
CA ILE A 159 1.76 19.61 -8.91
C ILE A 159 1.55 19.86 -10.41
N ARG A 160 1.44 18.80 -11.19
CA ARG A 160 1.25 18.88 -12.64
C ARG A 160 -0.12 19.46 -13.01
N PHE A 161 -1.15 19.17 -12.21
CA PHE A 161 -2.49 19.70 -12.41
C PHE A 161 -2.50 21.24 -12.23
N ASP A 162 -1.87 21.76 -11.17
CA ASP A 162 -1.78 23.18 -10.94
C ASP A 162 -1.04 23.90 -12.09
N SER A 163 0.02 23.29 -12.62
CA SER A 163 0.74 23.81 -13.78
C SER A 163 -0.12 23.84 -15.04
N LEU A 164 -0.94 22.80 -15.28
CA LEU A 164 -1.84 22.74 -16.43
C LEU A 164 -3.01 23.72 -16.30
N GLU A 165 -3.49 23.98 -15.11
CA GLU A 165 -4.53 24.98 -14.89
C GLU A 165 -4.02 26.39 -15.18
N GLN A 166 -2.79 26.72 -14.78
CA GLN A 166 -2.15 27.99 -15.13
C GLN A 166 -2.00 28.13 -16.66
N LEU A 167 -1.56 27.07 -17.35
CA LEU A 167 -1.50 27.05 -18.81
C LEU A 167 -2.86 27.30 -19.46
N SER A 168 -3.95 26.74 -18.91
CA SER A 168 -5.29 26.96 -19.46
C SER A 168 -5.70 28.44 -19.43
N GLN A 169 -5.23 29.19 -18.47
CA GLN A 169 -5.50 30.61 -18.35
C GLN A 169 -4.71 31.43 -19.37
N THR A 170 -3.51 30.99 -19.77
CA THR A 170 -2.70 31.69 -20.78
C THR A 170 -3.25 31.56 -22.20
N PHE A 171 -3.96 30.47 -22.52
CA PHE A 171 -4.67 30.33 -23.80
C PHE A 171 -5.82 31.35 -23.99
N ASN A 172 -6.14 32.14 -22.95
CA ASN A 172 -7.19 33.16 -23.01
C ASN A 172 -6.76 34.48 -23.67
N TYR A 173 -5.48 34.69 -23.93
CA TYR A 173 -4.95 36.01 -24.33
C TYR A 173 -4.46 36.07 -25.79
N GLN A 174 -4.71 35.08 -26.61
CA GLN A 174 -4.45 35.11 -28.04
C GLN A 174 -5.76 34.90 -28.83
#